data_da9692ac8aa5520ec102c79e5281b07c
#
_entry.id   da9692ac8aa5520ec102c79e5281b07c
#
_cell.length_a   1.000
_cell.length_b   1.000
_cell.length_c   1.000
_cell.angle_alpha   90.00
_cell.angle_beta   90.00
_cell.angle_gamma   90.00
#
_symmetry.space_group_name_H-M   'P 1'
#
loop_
_entity.id
_entity.type
_entity.pdbx_description
1 polymer ?
#
loop_
_entity_poly.entity_id
_entity_poly.type
_entity_poly.pdbx_seq_one_letter_code
_entity_poly.pdbx_strand_id
1 'polypeptide(L)'
;MYRREHRDQLSFKDFFLPFGGQLSGDNRWIKLAELIPWDELEDDYAAQFCKGFGAPAKPFRMALGALIIKARLGLTDEELVEQVKENPYLQFFIGLEGYQYSAPFDPSMMVYFRKRLPESVVNDCNERIVRHGLKVIRSSASTDQDHDSSHGGGAAGPADQQIGSNTTQPNQGQGLLEVRPRSLSRIERHVPD
;
A
#
# COMPACT_ATOMS: atom_id res chain seq x y z
N MET A 1 -11.91 -25.28 0.75
CA MET A 1 -11.89 -25.05 2.21
C MET A 1 -11.08 -23.81 2.49
N TYR A 2 -11.62 -22.84 3.24
CA TYR A 2 -10.88 -21.67 3.72
C TYR A 2 -10.52 -21.89 5.18
N ARG A 3 -9.25 -21.69 5.51
CA ARG A 3 -8.78 -21.64 6.89
C ARG A 3 -8.44 -20.20 7.18
N ARG A 4 -9.13 -19.59 8.13
CA ARG A 4 -8.81 -18.29 8.65
C ARG A 4 -7.51 -18.43 9.42
N GLU A 5 -6.49 -17.76 8.96
CA GLU A 5 -5.27 -17.59 9.71
C GLU A 5 -5.46 -16.27 10.49
N HIS A 6 -5.88 -16.37 11.77
CA HIS A 6 -5.78 -15.25 12.70
C HIS A 6 -4.31 -14.91 12.87
N ARG A 7 -3.82 -14.15 11.95
CA ARG A 7 -2.52 -13.51 12.09
C ARG A 7 -2.84 -12.08 12.44
N ASP A 8 -2.50 -11.71 13.68
CA ASP A 8 -2.33 -10.31 14.02
C ASP A 8 -1.57 -9.67 12.87
N GLN A 9 -2.05 -8.54 12.38
CA GLN A 9 -1.44 -7.90 11.20
C GLN A 9 0.04 -7.72 11.50
N LEU A 10 0.88 -8.57 10.87
CA LEU A 10 2.33 -8.54 11.06
C LEU A 10 2.83 -7.13 10.83
N SER A 11 3.49 -6.58 11.82
CA SER A 11 4.15 -5.30 11.67
C SER A 11 5.19 -5.41 10.55
N PHE A 12 5.30 -4.39 9.70
CA PHE A 12 6.34 -4.36 8.68
C PHE A 12 7.77 -4.45 9.28
N LYS A 13 7.92 -4.15 10.57
CA LYS A 13 9.19 -4.28 11.33
C LYS A 13 9.57 -5.74 11.57
N ASP A 14 8.58 -6.63 11.64
CA ASP A 14 8.77 -8.07 11.89
C ASP A 14 8.92 -8.87 10.59
N PHE A 15 8.79 -8.21 9.43
CA PHE A 15 8.95 -8.87 8.13
C PHE A 15 10.40 -9.33 7.94
N PHE A 16 10.59 -10.64 7.81
CA PHE A 16 11.91 -11.24 7.70
C PHE A 16 12.56 -10.98 6.35
N LEU A 17 13.77 -10.39 6.38
CA LEU A 17 14.63 -10.20 5.21
C LEU A 17 15.89 -11.05 5.36
N PRO A 18 16.13 -12.05 4.49
CA PRO A 18 17.27 -12.97 4.63
C PRO A 18 18.64 -12.30 4.42
N PHE A 19 18.66 -11.11 3.82
CA PHE A 19 19.86 -10.29 3.61
C PHE A 19 20.04 -9.19 4.66
N GLY A 20 19.23 -9.21 5.73
CA GLY A 20 19.25 -8.22 6.81
C GLY A 20 18.52 -6.92 6.45
N GLY A 21 18.39 -6.02 7.45
CA GLY A 21 17.66 -4.77 7.33
C GLY A 21 16.18 -4.88 7.68
N GLN A 22 15.46 -3.81 7.44
CA GLN A 22 14.01 -3.70 7.69
C GLN A 22 13.32 -2.98 6.53
N LEU A 23 12.03 -3.24 6.36
CA LEU A 23 11.21 -2.48 5.42
C LEU A 23 11.05 -1.03 5.93
N SER A 24 11.07 -0.08 5.02
CA SER A 24 10.84 1.33 5.35
C SER A 24 9.33 1.59 5.49
N GLY A 25 8.91 2.12 6.64
CA GLY A 25 7.52 2.53 6.89
C GLY A 25 7.03 3.64 5.96
N ASP A 26 7.92 4.41 5.34
CA ASP A 26 7.55 5.45 4.38
C ASP A 26 7.13 4.91 3.00
N ASN A 27 7.36 3.63 2.74
CA ASN A 27 6.97 3.02 1.48
C ASN A 27 5.45 3.04 1.29
N ARG A 28 5.02 3.39 0.06
CA ARG A 28 3.59 3.48 -0.31
C ARG A 28 2.80 2.19 -0.07
N TRP A 29 3.44 1.02 -0.19
CA TRP A 29 2.78 -0.27 0.02
C TRP A 29 2.60 -0.58 1.51
N ILE A 30 3.52 -0.14 2.36
CA ILE A 30 3.38 -0.24 3.80
C ILE A 30 2.21 0.64 4.26
N LYS A 31 2.22 1.92 3.89
CA LYS A 31 1.14 2.87 4.22
C LYS A 31 -0.24 2.39 3.72
N LEU A 32 -0.28 1.81 2.52
CA LEU A 32 -1.52 1.25 1.99
C LEU A 32 -1.96 0.00 2.77
N ALA A 33 -1.03 -0.87 3.17
CA ALA A 33 -1.35 -2.06 3.95
C ALA A 33 -1.96 -1.72 5.32
N GLU A 34 -1.48 -0.65 5.96
CA GLU A 34 -1.99 -0.16 7.25
C GLU A 34 -3.38 0.48 7.14
N LEU A 35 -3.72 1.04 5.96
CA LEU A 35 -5.03 1.64 5.72
C LEU A 35 -6.15 0.62 5.47
N ILE A 36 -5.81 -0.60 5.06
CA ILE A 36 -6.80 -1.62 4.71
C ILE A 36 -7.21 -2.39 5.96
N PRO A 37 -8.50 -2.40 6.33
CA PRO A 37 -9.00 -3.19 7.45
C PRO A 37 -9.15 -4.67 7.04
N TRP A 38 -8.02 -5.38 6.95
CA TRP A 38 -7.94 -6.74 6.41
C TRP A 38 -8.88 -7.73 7.11
N ASP A 39 -8.97 -7.66 8.44
CA ASP A 39 -9.77 -8.60 9.23
C ASP A 39 -11.27 -8.43 8.99
N GLU A 40 -11.75 -7.17 8.91
CA GLU A 40 -13.15 -6.88 8.63
C GLU A 40 -13.57 -7.36 7.23
N LEU A 41 -12.65 -7.27 6.26
CA LEU A 41 -12.91 -7.69 4.88
C LEU A 41 -12.79 -9.21 4.69
N GLU A 42 -11.98 -9.88 5.49
CA GLU A 42 -11.78 -11.33 5.44
C GLU A 42 -13.04 -12.11 5.85
N ASP A 43 -13.86 -11.55 6.75
CA ASP A 43 -15.09 -12.19 7.21
C ASP A 43 -16.04 -12.53 6.07
N ASP A 44 -16.27 -11.57 5.18
CA ASP A 44 -17.15 -11.72 4.03
C ASP A 44 -16.58 -12.70 3.00
N TYR A 45 -15.24 -12.71 2.83
CA TYR A 45 -14.58 -13.66 1.96
C TYR A 45 -14.66 -15.09 2.51
N ALA A 46 -14.42 -15.29 3.80
CA ALA A 46 -14.47 -16.58 4.46
C ALA A 46 -15.87 -17.23 4.37
N ALA A 47 -16.92 -16.41 4.43
CA ALA A 47 -18.31 -16.87 4.34
C ALA A 47 -18.65 -17.54 2.98
N GLN A 48 -17.88 -17.27 1.92
CA GLN A 48 -18.09 -17.84 0.59
C GLN A 48 -17.59 -19.29 0.44
N PHE A 49 -16.92 -19.83 1.44
CA PHE A 49 -16.29 -21.15 1.36
C PHE A 49 -17.06 -22.21 2.12
N CYS A 50 -17.16 -23.40 1.51
CA CYS A 50 -17.69 -24.57 2.19
C CYS A 50 -16.77 -25.00 3.34
N LYS A 51 -17.37 -25.31 4.48
CA LYS A 51 -16.66 -25.87 5.63
C LYS A 51 -16.26 -27.32 5.35
N GLY A 52 -14.95 -27.59 5.38
CA GLY A 52 -14.41 -28.96 5.46
C GLY A 52 -14.09 -29.67 4.15
N PHE A 53 -14.40 -29.13 2.96
CA PHE A 53 -14.15 -29.80 1.68
C PHE A 53 -13.33 -28.96 0.70
N GLY A 54 -12.44 -29.62 -0.08
CA GLY A 54 -11.65 -29.05 -1.16
C GLY A 54 -10.23 -28.64 -0.75
N ALA A 55 -9.41 -28.26 -1.75
CA ALA A 55 -8.06 -27.77 -1.54
C ALA A 55 -8.08 -26.47 -0.71
N PRO A 56 -7.07 -26.24 0.16
CA PRO A 56 -6.94 -25.00 0.92
C PRO A 56 -6.92 -23.79 -0.03
N ALA A 57 -7.77 -22.81 0.24
CA ALA A 57 -7.74 -21.55 -0.49
C ALA A 57 -6.57 -20.70 -0.01
N LYS A 58 -6.03 -19.87 -0.92
CA LYS A 58 -5.04 -18.85 -0.54
C LYS A 58 -5.69 -17.82 0.39
N PRO A 59 -4.91 -17.19 1.30
CA PRO A 59 -5.40 -16.17 2.21
C PRO A 59 -6.11 -15.01 1.49
N PHE A 60 -7.10 -14.42 2.15
CA PHE A 60 -7.84 -13.27 1.62
C PHE A 60 -6.91 -12.11 1.24
N ARG A 61 -5.99 -11.76 2.15
CA ARG A 61 -5.01 -10.69 1.95
C ARG A 61 -4.15 -10.91 0.71
N MET A 62 -3.76 -12.16 0.43
CA MET A 62 -3.04 -12.51 -0.79
C MET A 62 -3.91 -12.29 -2.04
N ALA A 63 -5.17 -12.73 -2.02
CA ALA A 63 -6.07 -12.61 -3.16
C ALA A 63 -6.42 -11.15 -3.47
N LEU A 64 -6.89 -10.39 -2.48
CA LEU A 64 -7.23 -8.97 -2.66
C LEU A 64 -5.97 -8.14 -2.94
N GLY A 65 -4.88 -8.37 -2.21
CA GLY A 65 -3.62 -7.67 -2.41
C GLY A 65 -3.07 -7.83 -3.83
N ALA A 66 -3.10 -9.04 -4.37
CA ALA A 66 -2.69 -9.31 -5.75
C ALA A 66 -3.54 -8.53 -6.78
N LEU A 67 -4.87 -8.47 -6.59
CA LEU A 67 -5.75 -7.69 -7.46
C LEU A 67 -5.47 -6.19 -7.38
N ILE A 68 -5.22 -5.65 -6.18
CA ILE A 68 -4.87 -4.24 -5.97
C ILE A 68 -3.53 -3.91 -6.65
N ILE A 69 -2.50 -4.75 -6.46
CA ILE A 69 -1.19 -4.55 -7.10
C ILE A 69 -1.34 -4.53 -8.62
N LYS A 70 -2.01 -5.54 -9.18
CA LYS A 70 -2.25 -5.66 -10.61
C LYS A 70 -2.92 -4.41 -11.19
N ALA A 71 -4.02 -3.99 -10.56
CA ALA A 71 -4.77 -2.81 -11.02
C ALA A 71 -3.94 -1.52 -10.91
N ARG A 72 -3.18 -1.36 -9.81
CA ARG A 72 -2.41 -0.13 -9.56
C ARG A 72 -1.17 0.01 -10.43
N LEU A 73 -0.56 -1.11 -10.84
CA LEU A 73 0.64 -1.12 -11.68
C LEU A 73 0.33 -1.41 -13.16
N GLY A 74 -0.91 -1.80 -13.50
CA GLY A 74 -1.32 -2.10 -14.87
C GLY A 74 -0.65 -3.36 -15.44
N LEU A 75 -0.41 -4.38 -14.61
CA LEU A 75 0.37 -5.57 -14.98
C LEU A 75 -0.51 -6.67 -15.58
N THR A 76 0.10 -7.56 -16.36
CA THR A 76 -0.46 -8.88 -16.70
C THR A 76 -0.44 -9.80 -15.48
N ASP A 77 -1.03 -11.00 -15.57
CA ASP A 77 -1.02 -11.96 -14.46
C ASP A 77 0.40 -12.51 -14.23
N GLU A 78 1.15 -12.72 -15.30
CA GLU A 78 2.53 -13.20 -15.28
C GLU A 78 3.48 -12.14 -14.70
N GLU A 79 3.41 -10.91 -15.20
CA GLU A 79 4.21 -9.78 -14.71
C GLU A 79 3.95 -9.50 -13.23
N LEU A 80 2.70 -9.62 -12.78
CA LEU A 80 2.35 -9.48 -11.37
C LEU A 80 3.13 -10.47 -10.51
N VAL A 81 3.14 -11.74 -10.89
CA VAL A 81 3.80 -12.79 -10.11
C VAL A 81 5.31 -12.55 -10.03
N GLU A 82 5.95 -12.17 -11.16
CA GLU A 82 7.38 -11.83 -11.16
C GLU A 82 7.67 -10.58 -10.31
N GLN A 83 6.85 -9.53 -10.42
CA GLN A 83 7.01 -8.33 -9.58
C GLN A 83 6.85 -8.63 -8.09
N VAL A 84 5.91 -9.47 -7.71
CA VAL A 84 5.74 -9.89 -6.31
C VAL A 84 6.93 -10.72 -5.84
N LYS A 85 7.45 -11.62 -6.66
CA LYS A 85 8.61 -12.45 -6.34
C LYS A 85 9.88 -11.62 -6.09
N GLU A 86 10.06 -10.53 -6.83
CA GLU A 86 11.26 -9.69 -6.75
C GLU A 86 11.19 -8.61 -5.65
N ASN A 87 10.00 -8.21 -5.24
CA ASN A 87 9.80 -7.04 -4.41
C ASN A 87 9.31 -7.38 -3.00
N PRO A 88 10.13 -7.18 -1.96
CA PRO A 88 9.76 -7.50 -0.58
C PRO A 88 8.58 -6.67 -0.05
N TYR A 89 8.39 -5.44 -0.53
CA TYR A 89 7.23 -4.62 -0.15
C TYR A 89 5.91 -5.18 -0.69
N LEU A 90 5.93 -5.75 -1.91
CA LEU A 90 4.76 -6.41 -2.48
C LEU A 90 4.47 -7.72 -1.76
N GLN A 91 5.52 -8.47 -1.37
CA GLN A 91 5.38 -9.68 -0.57
C GLN A 91 4.76 -9.39 0.80
N PHE A 92 5.23 -8.35 1.49
CA PHE A 92 4.59 -7.89 2.72
C PHE A 92 3.13 -7.48 2.49
N PHE A 93 2.86 -6.74 1.44
CA PHE A 93 1.52 -6.24 1.12
C PHE A 93 0.50 -7.37 0.96
N ILE A 94 0.88 -8.47 0.30
CA ILE A 94 0.02 -9.67 0.15
C ILE A 94 0.00 -10.58 1.38
N GLY A 95 0.68 -10.20 2.47
CA GLY A 95 0.61 -10.90 3.76
C GLY A 95 1.60 -12.03 3.96
N LEU A 96 2.76 -12.02 3.29
CA LEU A 96 3.84 -12.93 3.62
C LEU A 96 4.56 -12.47 4.91
N GLU A 97 5.07 -13.42 5.69
CA GLU A 97 5.81 -13.16 6.93
C GLU A 97 7.27 -12.76 6.69
N GLY A 98 7.78 -13.07 5.51
CA GLY A 98 9.14 -12.77 5.13
C GLY A 98 9.37 -12.94 3.64
N TYR A 99 10.53 -12.49 3.20
CA TYR A 99 10.93 -12.56 1.81
C TYR A 99 11.13 -13.99 1.33
N GLN A 100 10.52 -14.33 0.22
CA GLN A 100 10.63 -15.61 -0.46
C GLN A 100 11.19 -15.41 -1.86
N TYR A 101 12.14 -16.28 -2.24
CA TYR A 101 12.71 -16.28 -3.60
C TYR A 101 11.79 -16.94 -4.63
N SER A 102 10.84 -17.77 -4.17
CA SER A 102 9.86 -18.44 -5.02
C SER A 102 8.59 -17.62 -5.16
N ALA A 103 7.90 -17.76 -6.29
CA ALA A 103 6.60 -17.15 -6.49
C ALA A 103 5.58 -17.66 -5.45
N PRO A 104 4.83 -16.77 -4.77
CA PRO A 104 3.88 -17.16 -3.73
C PRO A 104 2.63 -17.88 -4.28
N PHE A 105 2.36 -17.69 -5.57
CA PHE A 105 1.28 -18.34 -6.30
C PHE A 105 1.59 -18.36 -7.80
N ASP A 106 0.92 -19.27 -8.51
CA ASP A 106 0.99 -19.36 -9.98
C ASP A 106 0.09 -18.32 -10.63
N PRO A 107 0.45 -17.73 -11.81
CA PRO A 107 -0.38 -16.73 -12.51
C PRO A 107 -1.82 -17.19 -12.77
N SER A 108 -2.04 -18.49 -13.00
CA SER A 108 -3.38 -19.06 -13.17
C SER A 108 -4.30 -18.89 -11.96
N MET A 109 -3.73 -18.70 -10.75
CA MET A 109 -4.49 -18.41 -9.53
C MET A 109 -5.26 -17.09 -9.61
N MET A 110 -4.82 -16.14 -10.43
CA MET A 110 -5.51 -14.87 -10.63
C MET A 110 -6.93 -15.04 -11.19
N VAL A 111 -7.17 -16.09 -11.96
CA VAL A 111 -8.53 -16.44 -12.43
C VAL A 111 -9.43 -16.77 -11.24
N TYR A 112 -8.91 -17.55 -10.27
CA TYR A 112 -9.67 -17.91 -9.07
C TYR A 112 -9.86 -16.72 -8.13
N PHE A 113 -8.87 -15.83 -8.02
CA PHE A 113 -9.00 -14.62 -7.22
C PHE A 113 -10.10 -13.70 -7.77
N ARG A 114 -10.13 -13.43 -9.08
CA ARG A 114 -11.18 -12.66 -9.74
C ARG A 114 -12.56 -13.31 -9.62
N LYS A 115 -12.64 -14.64 -9.70
CA LYS A 115 -13.90 -15.36 -9.55
C LYS A 115 -14.49 -15.24 -8.14
N ARG A 116 -13.64 -15.21 -7.11
CA ARG A 116 -14.05 -15.11 -5.70
C ARG A 116 -14.21 -13.68 -5.20
N LEU A 117 -13.53 -12.76 -5.84
CA LEU A 117 -13.61 -11.32 -5.58
C LEU A 117 -14.09 -10.62 -6.85
N PRO A 118 -15.37 -10.76 -7.23
CA PRO A 118 -15.94 -10.07 -8.37
C PRO A 118 -15.95 -8.56 -8.13
N GLU A 119 -16.14 -7.80 -9.19
CA GLU A 119 -16.07 -6.32 -9.15
C GLU A 119 -16.96 -5.70 -8.06
N SER A 120 -18.14 -6.25 -7.83
CA SER A 120 -19.05 -5.79 -6.76
C SER A 120 -18.42 -5.90 -5.37
N VAL A 121 -17.74 -7.03 -5.08
CA VAL A 121 -17.05 -7.25 -3.80
C VAL A 121 -15.83 -6.33 -3.69
N VAL A 122 -15.08 -6.16 -4.77
CA VAL A 122 -13.92 -5.23 -4.78
C VAL A 122 -14.37 -3.79 -4.54
N ASN A 123 -15.49 -3.37 -5.12
CA ASN A 123 -16.03 -2.03 -4.90
C ASN A 123 -16.49 -1.83 -3.44
N ASP A 124 -17.16 -2.81 -2.84
CA ASP A 124 -17.51 -2.78 -1.40
C ASP A 124 -16.25 -2.70 -0.51
N CYS A 125 -15.22 -3.49 -0.83
CA CYS A 125 -13.93 -3.38 -0.16
C CYS A 125 -13.34 -1.98 -0.28
N ASN A 126 -13.36 -1.37 -1.46
CA ASN A 126 -12.86 -0.03 -1.69
C ASN A 126 -13.62 1.02 -0.87
N GLU A 127 -14.95 0.93 -0.79
CA GLU A 127 -15.75 1.84 0.05
C GLU A 127 -15.38 1.73 1.53
N ARG A 128 -15.19 0.50 2.03
CA ARG A 128 -14.78 0.26 3.42
C ARG A 128 -13.38 0.80 3.70
N ILE A 129 -12.42 0.59 2.77
CA ILE A 129 -11.06 1.14 2.89
C ILE A 129 -11.09 2.68 2.96
N VAL A 130 -11.84 3.33 2.07
CA VAL A 130 -11.97 4.80 2.07
C VAL A 130 -12.60 5.28 3.38
N ARG A 131 -13.66 4.63 3.84
CA ARG A 131 -14.33 4.97 5.09
C ARG A 131 -13.41 4.80 6.30
N HIS A 132 -12.61 3.73 6.32
CA HIS A 132 -11.61 3.50 7.36
C HIS A 132 -10.53 4.58 7.34
N GLY A 133 -9.95 4.87 6.17
CA GLY A 133 -8.95 5.93 6.00
C GLY A 133 -9.44 7.31 6.45
N LEU A 134 -10.69 7.67 6.15
CA LEU A 134 -11.28 8.92 6.62
C LEU A 134 -11.44 8.97 8.14
N LYS A 135 -11.75 7.86 8.80
CA LYS A 135 -11.78 7.78 10.26
C LYS A 135 -10.39 8.00 10.88
N VAL A 136 -9.37 7.36 10.33
CA VAL A 136 -7.98 7.51 10.79
C VAL A 136 -7.51 8.95 10.67
N ILE A 137 -7.78 9.62 9.54
CA ILE A 137 -7.40 11.03 9.33
C ILE A 137 -8.12 11.95 10.33
N ARG A 138 -9.40 11.71 10.60
CA ARG A 138 -10.17 12.53 11.55
C ARG A 138 -9.66 12.36 12.98
N SER A 139 -9.31 11.14 13.38
CA SER A 139 -8.78 10.88 14.73
C SER A 139 -7.40 11.50 14.94
N SER A 140 -6.54 11.52 13.92
CA SER A 140 -5.25 12.19 14.02
C SER A 140 -5.37 13.72 14.09
N ALA A 141 -6.32 14.32 13.36
CA ALA A 141 -6.56 15.77 13.38
C ALA A 141 -7.15 16.28 14.71
N SER A 142 -7.87 15.44 15.47
CA SER A 142 -8.41 15.84 16.77
C SER A 142 -7.38 15.77 17.91
N THR A 143 -6.28 15.05 17.75
CA THR A 143 -5.23 14.94 18.76
C THR A 143 -4.31 16.17 18.79
N ASP A 144 -4.23 16.92 17.69
CA ASP A 144 -3.36 18.10 17.57
C ASP A 144 -3.98 19.38 18.18
N GLN A 145 -5.26 19.37 18.59
CA GLN A 145 -5.94 20.55 19.15
C GLN A 145 -5.85 20.67 20.69
N ASP A 146 -5.42 19.63 21.39
CA ASP A 146 -5.39 19.65 22.87
C ASP A 146 -4.05 20.12 23.49
N HIS A 147 -3.08 20.59 22.68
CA HIS A 147 -1.76 20.99 23.17
C HIS A 147 -1.50 22.50 23.22
N ASP A 148 -2.47 23.36 22.86
CA ASP A 148 -2.28 24.82 22.86
C ASP A 148 -3.18 25.59 23.83
N SER A 149 -3.23 25.16 25.11
CA SER A 149 -3.88 25.94 26.15
C SER A 149 -3.24 25.72 27.52
N SER A 150 -1.98 26.14 27.70
CA SER A 150 -1.49 26.54 29.00
C SER A 150 -0.13 27.23 28.90
N HIS A 151 -0.10 28.52 28.63
CA HIS A 151 0.88 29.44 29.23
C HIS A 151 0.34 30.86 29.10
N GLY A 152 -0.41 31.26 30.11
CA GLY A 152 -0.77 32.65 30.36
C GLY A 152 0.08 33.19 31.48
N GLY A 153 0.71 34.37 31.25
CA GLY A 153 0.95 35.31 32.30
C GLY A 153 2.40 35.53 32.75
N GLY A 154 2.93 36.71 32.47
CA GLY A 154 4.12 37.19 33.18
C GLY A 154 4.83 38.35 32.46
N ALA A 155 4.36 39.51 32.75
CA ALA A 155 4.77 40.89 32.66
C ALA A 155 6.23 41.30 32.42
N ALA A 156 6.33 42.37 31.60
CA ALA A 156 7.06 43.63 31.78
C ALA A 156 8.57 43.70 31.52
N GLY A 157 8.93 44.52 30.52
CA GLY A 157 9.82 45.63 30.63
C GLY A 157 11.06 45.61 29.72
N PRO A 158 11.47 46.79 29.25
CA PRO A 158 12.13 46.96 27.96
C PRO A 158 13.63 47.30 28.07
N ALA A 159 14.40 47.07 27.00
CA ALA A 159 15.57 47.84 26.51
C ALA A 159 16.29 47.06 25.42
N ASP A 160 16.23 47.54 24.24
CA ASP A 160 17.17 48.44 23.52
C ASP A 160 18.36 47.77 22.81
N GLN A 161 18.52 48.17 21.50
CA GLN A 161 19.70 48.18 20.63
C GLN A 161 20.16 46.86 19.98
N GLN A 162 20.24 46.76 18.74
CA GLN A 162 20.76 47.41 17.54
C GLN A 162 21.10 46.34 16.46
N ILE A 163 20.59 46.59 15.28
CA ILE A 163 21.20 46.55 13.95
C ILE A 163 22.14 45.41 13.58
N GLY A 164 21.73 44.62 12.61
CA GLY A 164 22.57 43.74 11.81
C GLY A 164 21.84 43.25 10.56
N SER A 165 21.81 44.10 9.54
CA SER A 165 21.33 43.79 8.19
C SER A 165 22.16 42.68 7.55
N ASN A 166 21.56 41.58 7.11
CA ASN A 166 22.12 40.80 6.02
C ASN A 166 21.01 40.26 5.13
N THR A 167 20.91 40.89 4.00
CA THR A 167 20.14 40.56 2.82
C THR A 167 20.68 39.25 2.22
N THR A 168 19.88 38.23 2.08
CA THR A 168 20.15 37.17 1.13
C THR A 168 18.84 36.79 0.44
N GLN A 169 18.88 36.92 -0.88
CA GLN A 169 17.80 36.80 -1.84
C GLN A 169 17.24 35.36 -1.90
N PRO A 170 15.98 35.19 -2.32
CA PRO A 170 15.36 33.88 -2.55
C PRO A 170 15.84 33.28 -3.87
N ASN A 171 16.35 32.06 -3.80
CA ASN A 171 16.72 31.26 -4.95
C ASN A 171 15.46 30.67 -5.62
N GLN A 172 15.11 31.22 -6.76
CA GLN A 172 14.13 30.66 -7.69
C GLN A 172 14.83 29.50 -8.45
N GLY A 173 14.41 28.29 -8.17
CA GLY A 173 14.78 27.07 -8.90
C GLY A 173 13.54 26.36 -9.40
N GLN A 174 13.03 26.80 -10.53
CA GLN A 174 12.04 26.09 -11.33
C GLN A 174 12.65 24.80 -11.88
N GLY A 175 11.98 23.68 -11.64
CA GLY A 175 12.29 22.39 -12.22
C GLY A 175 11.02 21.60 -12.47
N LEU A 176 10.19 22.08 -13.40
CA LEU A 176 9.07 21.33 -13.96
C LEU A 176 9.65 20.20 -14.80
N LEU A 177 9.55 18.95 -14.36
CA LEU A 177 9.82 17.78 -15.19
C LEU A 177 8.64 17.53 -16.12
N GLU A 178 8.78 18.03 -17.33
CA GLU A 178 7.91 17.81 -18.48
C GLU A 178 8.05 16.33 -18.92
N VAL A 179 7.02 15.54 -18.69
CA VAL A 179 6.94 14.15 -19.15
C VAL A 179 6.54 14.18 -20.62
N ARG A 180 7.50 13.97 -21.51
CA ARG A 180 7.23 13.79 -22.94
C ARG A 180 6.64 12.41 -23.21
N PRO A 181 5.54 12.27 -23.95
CA PRO A 181 5.03 10.98 -24.38
C PRO A 181 5.96 10.37 -25.42
N ARG A 182 6.36 9.12 -25.18
CA ARG A 182 7.12 8.32 -26.17
C ARG A 182 6.23 7.99 -27.35
N SER A 183 6.62 8.45 -28.52
CA SER A 183 6.03 8.08 -29.82
C SER A 183 6.24 6.60 -30.07
N LEU A 184 5.13 5.89 -30.33
CA LEU A 184 5.11 4.52 -30.85
C LEU A 184 5.66 4.51 -32.27
N SER A 185 6.89 4.04 -32.46
CA SER A 185 7.42 3.70 -33.75
C SER A 185 6.78 2.41 -34.25
N ARG A 186 6.09 2.55 -35.36
CA ARG A 186 5.43 1.54 -36.20
C ARG A 186 6.47 0.50 -36.64
N ILE A 187 6.32 -0.74 -36.15
CA ILE A 187 7.05 -1.89 -36.69
C ILE A 187 6.32 -2.37 -37.95
N GLU A 188 6.87 -2.09 -39.10
CA GLU A 188 6.45 -2.68 -40.39
C GLU A 188 6.76 -4.17 -40.39
N ARG A 189 5.73 -4.98 -40.54
CA ARG A 189 5.86 -6.43 -40.72
C ARG A 189 6.29 -6.69 -42.16
N HIS A 190 7.50 -7.18 -42.32
CA HIS A 190 8.01 -7.74 -43.56
C HIS A 190 7.48 -9.17 -43.68
N VAL A 191 6.68 -9.45 -44.69
CA VAL A 191 6.21 -10.79 -45.10
C VAL A 191 7.15 -11.25 -46.22
N PRO A 192 7.87 -12.37 -46.07
CA PRO A 192 8.56 -12.98 -47.22
C PRO A 192 7.59 -13.88 -48.02
N ASP A 193 7.71 -13.82 -49.31
CA ASP A 193 7.11 -14.72 -50.31
C ASP A 193 7.60 -16.17 -50.16
#